data_f9a002acbbee946042ed49520302daa3
#
_entry.id   f9a002acbbee946042ed49520302daa3
#
_cell.length_a   1.000
_cell.length_b   1.000
_cell.length_c   1.000
_cell.angle_alpha   90.00
_cell.angle_beta   90.00
_cell.angle_gamma   90.00
#
_symmetry.space_group_name_H-M   'P 1'
#
loop_
_entity.id
_entity.type
_entity.pdbx_description
1 polymer ?
#
loop_
_entity_poly.entity_id
_entity_poly.type
_entity_poly.pdbx_seq_one_letter_code
_entity_poly.pdbx_strand_id
1 'polypeptide(L)'
;MKKALVNTKVTVKLRKSEYRNEWYLIIESYPVFKPGNNKACRVIEALNRSITTPIWDKSRTARTTETSKTFKPKRDVNGIILCKSEADQEACIYADNVRKLRQREYDNAALYTDTEAEQAEQNERSQCNFIEYFKKTSEKRHKKSSQAIIVNWNRVYELLKIYAEGDTILFAEINIRLIEDFRQFLLTAPCGGNKKGTVSQNTAATYFSIFKAALKQAFIDGYLTTDLSAKVKGIQEEESRREHLTVEELNKLAETPCDKPIMKRAALFSALTGLRHCDIQKLRWGEIQQEGNSYRLNFTQQKTKGVEYMPISEQAYLLCGERQEPERLVFEDLPDPSWISSPLKRWIEAAGITRHITFHCFRHTYATLQLAGGTDIYTVSKMLGHTNVRTTQIYAKVVNKKKEKATKVIKIKNLDIKEE
;
A
#
# COMPACT_ATOMS: atom_id res chain seq x y z
N MET A 1 7.49 14.77 -25.48
CA MET A 1 6.58 15.03 -26.62
C MET A 1 6.10 13.69 -27.17
N LYS A 2 4.81 13.37 -27.05
CA LYS A 2 4.23 12.16 -27.66
C LYS A 2 4.36 12.30 -29.18
N LYS A 3 5.18 11.45 -29.83
CA LYS A 3 5.17 11.31 -31.29
C LYS A 3 3.76 10.83 -31.65
N ALA A 4 3.05 11.63 -32.48
CA ALA A 4 1.78 11.19 -33.04
C ALA A 4 2.04 9.91 -33.84
N LEU A 5 1.29 8.86 -33.55
CA LEU A 5 1.26 7.63 -34.35
C LEU A 5 0.93 8.02 -35.79
N VAL A 6 1.91 7.96 -36.66
CA VAL A 6 1.74 8.27 -38.05
C VAL A 6 1.33 7.01 -38.80
N ASN A 7 0.03 6.87 -39.08
CA ASN A 7 -0.48 5.75 -39.89
C ASN A 7 -0.02 5.87 -41.35
N THR A 8 1.06 5.17 -41.69
CA THR A 8 1.49 5.01 -43.06
C THR A 8 0.43 4.22 -43.82
N LYS A 9 -0.09 4.83 -44.90
CA LYS A 9 -1.07 4.19 -45.78
C LYS A 9 -0.38 3.65 -47.04
N VAL A 10 -0.60 2.38 -47.33
CA VAL A 10 -0.07 1.70 -48.52
C VAL A 10 -1.17 1.54 -49.54
N THR A 11 -0.89 1.99 -50.79
CA THR A 11 -1.89 1.98 -51.88
C THR A 11 -1.28 1.46 -53.18
N VAL A 12 -2.06 0.62 -53.93
CA VAL A 12 -1.70 0.23 -55.27
C VAL A 12 -2.07 1.35 -56.26
N LYS A 13 -1.14 1.78 -57.10
CA LYS A 13 -1.34 2.78 -58.14
C LYS A 13 -0.91 2.28 -59.51
N LEU A 14 -1.45 2.93 -60.54
CA LEU A 14 -1.09 2.70 -61.94
C LEU A 14 -0.19 3.82 -62.44
N ARG A 15 0.92 3.48 -63.06
CA ARG A 15 1.82 4.41 -63.77
C ARG A 15 1.80 4.05 -65.24
N LYS A 16 1.34 4.99 -66.12
CA LYS A 16 1.28 4.77 -67.54
C LYS A 16 2.68 4.61 -68.16
N SER A 17 2.85 3.64 -69.03
CA SER A 17 4.04 3.50 -69.88
C SER A 17 4.11 4.63 -70.88
N GLU A 18 5.33 5.09 -71.17
CA GLU A 18 5.59 6.13 -72.18
C GLU A 18 5.52 5.60 -73.62
N TYR A 19 5.86 4.31 -73.80
CA TYR A 19 6.07 3.73 -75.12
C TYR A 19 5.02 2.68 -75.50
N ARG A 20 4.23 2.18 -74.51
CA ARG A 20 3.24 1.11 -74.73
C ARG A 20 1.89 1.50 -74.15
N ASN A 21 0.84 0.93 -74.68
CA ASN A 21 -0.51 1.13 -74.15
C ASN A 21 -0.77 0.22 -72.95
N GLU A 22 0.07 0.34 -71.92
CA GLU A 22 0.04 -0.45 -70.66
C GLU A 22 0.27 0.42 -69.45
N TRP A 23 -0.09 -0.06 -68.28
CA TRP A 23 0.09 0.59 -66.98
C TRP A 23 0.85 -0.31 -66.03
N TYR A 24 1.99 0.20 -65.53
CA TYR A 24 2.77 -0.49 -64.49
C TYR A 24 2.07 -0.43 -63.15
N LEU A 25 2.02 -1.58 -62.45
CA LEU A 25 1.54 -1.68 -61.07
C LEU A 25 2.64 -1.23 -60.12
N ILE A 26 2.36 -0.23 -59.29
CA ILE A 26 3.27 0.26 -58.26
C ILE A 26 2.55 0.32 -56.92
N ILE A 27 3.32 0.19 -55.85
CA ILE A 27 2.85 0.41 -54.47
C ILE A 27 3.42 1.73 -53.99
N GLU A 28 2.58 2.58 -53.48
CA GLU A 28 2.95 3.83 -52.82
C GLU A 28 2.63 3.78 -51.34
N SER A 29 3.66 4.02 -50.50
CA SER A 29 3.54 4.19 -49.07
C SER A 29 3.74 5.65 -48.68
N TYR A 30 2.79 6.23 -47.94
CA TYR A 30 2.83 7.61 -47.48
C TYR A 30 1.94 7.81 -46.23
N PRO A 31 2.35 8.65 -45.27
CA PRO A 31 3.69 9.24 -45.10
C PRO A 31 4.70 8.22 -44.53
N VAL A 32 5.94 8.26 -45.01
CA VAL A 32 7.06 7.47 -44.49
C VAL A 32 8.13 8.45 -43.99
N PHE A 33 8.64 8.19 -42.77
CA PHE A 33 9.72 8.99 -42.20
C PHE A 33 11.01 8.16 -42.16
N LYS A 34 12.06 8.68 -42.78
CA LYS A 34 13.39 8.05 -42.73
C LYS A 34 14.12 8.41 -41.44
N PRO A 35 14.96 7.51 -40.89
CA PRO A 35 15.78 7.82 -39.72
C PRO A 35 16.55 9.14 -39.91
N GLY A 36 16.46 10.05 -38.92
CA GLY A 36 17.13 11.35 -38.94
C GLY A 36 16.44 12.45 -39.79
N ASN A 37 15.28 12.18 -40.40
CA ASN A 37 14.56 13.19 -41.21
C ASN A 37 13.09 13.30 -40.73
N ASN A 38 12.70 14.51 -40.28
CA ASN A 38 11.32 14.80 -39.84
C ASN A 38 10.36 15.14 -40.99
N LYS A 39 10.80 15.09 -42.25
CA LYS A 39 9.93 15.34 -43.41
C LYS A 39 9.32 14.04 -43.91
N ALA A 40 8.00 14.03 -44.07
CA ALA A 40 7.27 12.91 -44.65
C ALA A 40 7.69 12.74 -46.12
N CYS A 41 8.11 11.56 -46.52
CA CYS A 41 8.44 11.21 -47.90
C CYS A 41 7.49 10.11 -48.42
N ARG A 42 7.42 9.96 -49.72
CA ARG A 42 6.74 8.88 -50.44
C ARG A 42 7.74 7.80 -50.78
N VAL A 43 7.40 6.57 -50.53
CA VAL A 43 8.16 5.41 -50.99
C VAL A 43 7.34 4.73 -52.08
N ILE A 44 7.97 4.53 -53.23
CA ILE A 44 7.34 3.91 -54.41
C ILE A 44 8.11 2.62 -54.70
N GLU A 45 7.38 1.51 -54.76
CA GLU A 45 7.91 0.18 -55.12
C GLU A 45 7.27 -0.31 -56.41
N ALA A 46 8.09 -0.62 -57.41
CA ALA A 46 7.61 -1.18 -58.68
C ALA A 46 7.41 -2.70 -58.54
N LEU A 47 6.26 -3.21 -58.96
CA LEU A 47 5.95 -4.65 -58.85
C LEU A 47 6.40 -5.47 -60.08
N ASN A 48 7.03 -4.81 -61.09
CA ASN A 48 7.45 -5.42 -62.36
C ASN A 48 6.33 -6.19 -63.07
N ARG A 49 5.11 -5.70 -62.91
CA ARG A 49 3.92 -6.18 -63.62
C ARG A 49 3.18 -5.02 -64.25
N SER A 50 2.66 -5.24 -65.45
CA SER A 50 1.84 -4.29 -66.19
C SER A 50 0.47 -4.87 -66.51
N ILE A 51 -0.50 -3.99 -66.76
CA ILE A 51 -1.85 -4.34 -67.15
C ILE A 51 -2.25 -3.48 -68.39
N THR A 52 -3.09 -4.01 -69.24
CA THR A 52 -3.49 -3.35 -70.50
C THR A 52 -4.96 -2.95 -70.54
N THR A 53 -5.81 -3.56 -69.69
CA THR A 53 -7.26 -3.46 -69.74
C THR A 53 -7.92 -2.92 -68.45
N PRO A 54 -7.35 -1.89 -67.76
CA PRO A 54 -7.98 -1.35 -66.57
C PRO A 54 -9.31 -0.68 -66.87
N ILE A 55 -10.29 -0.87 -65.97
CA ILE A 55 -11.60 -0.20 -66.04
C ILE A 55 -11.48 1.15 -65.32
N TRP A 56 -11.85 2.23 -66.06
CA TRP A 56 -11.79 3.59 -65.53
C TRP A 56 -13.11 4.05 -64.94
N ASP A 57 -13.05 4.71 -63.78
CA ASP A 57 -14.21 5.32 -63.14
C ASP A 57 -14.41 6.75 -63.68
N LYS A 58 -15.35 6.92 -64.60
CA LYS A 58 -15.66 8.20 -65.26
C LYS A 58 -16.22 9.25 -64.28
N SER A 59 -16.70 8.86 -63.10
CA SER A 59 -17.18 9.78 -62.06
C SER A 59 -16.01 10.37 -61.22
N ARG A 60 -14.82 9.78 -61.27
CA ARG A 60 -13.65 10.18 -60.46
C ARG A 60 -12.49 10.63 -61.34
N THR A 61 -12.38 11.94 -61.52
CA THR A 61 -11.28 12.54 -62.27
C THR A 61 -9.96 12.42 -61.48
N ALA A 62 -8.88 12.01 -62.16
CA ALA A 62 -7.54 11.93 -61.60
C ALA A 62 -6.75 13.21 -61.85
N ARG A 63 -6.79 13.73 -63.11
CA ARG A 63 -6.14 14.99 -63.51
C ARG A 63 -6.94 15.60 -64.64
N THR A 64 -7.06 16.93 -64.67
CA THR A 64 -7.63 17.71 -65.76
C THR A 64 -6.57 18.69 -66.21
N THR A 65 -6.26 18.70 -67.53
CA THR A 65 -5.45 19.71 -68.22
C THR A 65 -6.33 20.32 -69.26
N GLU A 66 -5.91 21.44 -69.88
CA GLU A 66 -6.68 22.11 -70.92
C GLU A 66 -7.00 21.21 -72.13
N THR A 67 -6.14 20.21 -72.37
CA THR A 67 -6.27 19.32 -73.53
C THR A 67 -6.69 17.89 -73.21
N SER A 68 -6.68 17.47 -71.97
CA SER A 68 -6.98 16.06 -71.54
C SER A 68 -7.55 15.92 -70.19
N LYS A 69 -8.45 14.93 -70.03
CA LYS A 69 -9.04 14.52 -68.77
C LYS A 69 -8.73 13.05 -68.54
N THR A 70 -8.07 12.76 -67.41
CA THR A 70 -7.79 11.36 -67.01
C THR A 70 -8.64 10.96 -65.79
N PHE A 71 -8.99 9.68 -65.70
CA PHE A 71 -9.85 9.13 -64.65
C PHE A 71 -9.08 8.23 -63.72
N LYS A 72 -9.59 8.02 -62.53
CA LYS A 72 -9.05 7.03 -61.59
C LYS A 72 -9.49 5.62 -61.98
N PRO A 73 -8.71 4.58 -61.74
CA PRO A 73 -9.16 3.20 -61.96
C PRO A 73 -10.31 2.86 -61.04
N LYS A 74 -11.30 2.11 -61.57
CA LYS A 74 -12.42 1.58 -60.82
C LYS A 74 -11.92 0.46 -59.89
N ARG A 75 -12.45 0.40 -58.69
CA ARG A 75 -12.07 -0.61 -57.67
C ARG A 75 -13.30 -1.33 -57.19
N ASP A 76 -13.09 -2.59 -56.79
CA ASP A 76 -14.10 -3.38 -56.09
C ASP A 76 -14.31 -2.93 -54.63
N VAL A 77 -15.14 -3.64 -53.88
CA VAL A 77 -15.45 -3.42 -52.48
C VAL A 77 -14.23 -3.60 -51.55
N ASN A 78 -13.24 -4.37 -51.99
CA ASN A 78 -11.99 -4.63 -51.28
C ASN A 78 -10.86 -3.63 -51.66
N GLY A 79 -11.13 -2.72 -52.61
CA GLY A 79 -10.20 -1.74 -53.08
C GLY A 79 -9.25 -2.21 -54.20
N ILE A 80 -9.49 -3.43 -54.77
CA ILE A 80 -8.71 -4.02 -55.85
C ILE A 80 -9.12 -3.34 -57.18
N ILE A 81 -8.12 -3.00 -58.01
CA ILE A 81 -8.35 -2.38 -59.34
C ILE A 81 -9.04 -3.43 -60.21
N LEU A 82 -10.12 -3.02 -60.89
CA LEU A 82 -10.88 -3.86 -61.82
C LEU A 82 -10.32 -3.76 -63.23
N CYS A 83 -10.18 -4.93 -63.89
CA CYS A 83 -9.69 -5.06 -65.25
C CYS A 83 -10.71 -5.86 -66.08
N LYS A 84 -10.63 -5.76 -67.46
CA LYS A 84 -11.47 -6.54 -68.37
C LYS A 84 -10.89 -7.92 -68.68
N SER A 85 -9.56 -8.04 -68.69
CA SER A 85 -8.84 -9.28 -68.90
C SER A 85 -8.63 -10.01 -67.56
N GLU A 86 -8.75 -11.32 -67.53
CA GLU A 86 -8.52 -12.17 -66.35
C GLU A 86 -7.06 -12.11 -65.90
N ALA A 87 -6.10 -12.16 -66.81
CA ALA A 87 -4.66 -12.04 -66.53
C ALA A 87 -4.30 -10.70 -65.89
N ASP A 88 -4.90 -9.59 -66.34
CA ASP A 88 -4.73 -8.27 -65.75
C ASP A 88 -5.39 -8.22 -64.36
N GLN A 89 -6.52 -8.87 -64.16
CA GLN A 89 -7.19 -8.94 -62.87
C GLN A 89 -6.38 -9.76 -61.83
N GLU A 90 -5.76 -10.87 -62.23
CA GLU A 90 -4.82 -11.61 -61.40
C GLU A 90 -3.61 -10.78 -61.00
N ALA A 91 -3.05 -9.97 -61.92
CA ALA A 91 -1.96 -9.05 -61.60
C ALA A 91 -2.37 -7.99 -60.56
N CYS A 92 -3.63 -7.50 -60.63
CA CYS A 92 -4.16 -6.56 -59.64
C CYS A 92 -4.39 -7.23 -58.26
N ILE A 93 -4.86 -8.47 -58.21
CA ILE A 93 -4.99 -9.25 -56.96
C ILE A 93 -3.61 -9.48 -56.35
N TYR A 94 -2.62 -9.85 -57.13
CA TYR A 94 -1.24 -9.95 -56.66
C TYR A 94 -0.74 -8.66 -56.04
N ALA A 95 -0.97 -7.51 -56.73
CA ALA A 95 -0.57 -6.21 -56.24
C ALA A 95 -1.23 -5.85 -54.91
N ASP A 96 -2.51 -6.23 -54.73
CA ASP A 96 -3.21 -6.02 -53.45
C ASP A 96 -2.65 -6.92 -52.32
N ASN A 97 -2.28 -8.13 -52.64
CA ASN A 97 -1.64 -9.03 -51.65
C ASN A 97 -0.29 -8.48 -51.16
N VAL A 98 0.53 -7.94 -52.11
CA VAL A 98 1.79 -7.26 -51.73
C VAL A 98 1.50 -6.00 -50.92
N ARG A 99 0.48 -5.20 -51.30
CA ARG A 99 0.04 -4.03 -50.53
C ARG A 99 -0.32 -4.41 -49.09
N LYS A 100 -1.09 -5.49 -48.89
CA LYS A 100 -1.47 -6.01 -47.55
C LYS A 100 -0.25 -6.40 -46.73
N LEU A 101 0.73 -7.04 -47.36
CA LEU A 101 1.99 -7.41 -46.71
C LEU A 101 2.75 -6.15 -46.25
N ARG A 102 2.92 -5.17 -47.11
CA ARG A 102 3.62 -3.91 -46.78
C ARG A 102 2.87 -3.12 -45.71
N GLN A 103 1.53 -3.08 -45.76
CA GLN A 103 0.73 -2.44 -44.71
C GLN A 103 0.99 -3.07 -43.35
N ARG A 104 1.01 -4.43 -43.25
CA ARG A 104 1.31 -5.12 -42.00
C ARG A 104 2.73 -4.83 -41.49
N GLU A 105 3.72 -4.71 -42.37
CA GLU A 105 5.09 -4.36 -41.98
C GLU A 105 5.14 -2.98 -41.34
N TYR A 106 4.45 -1.99 -41.87
CA TYR A 106 4.38 -0.65 -41.26
C TYR A 106 3.58 -0.66 -39.95
N ASP A 107 2.48 -1.36 -39.89
CA ASP A 107 1.65 -1.48 -38.69
C ASP A 107 2.44 -2.19 -37.57
N ASN A 108 3.17 -3.26 -37.89
CA ASN A 108 4.02 -3.98 -36.94
C ASN A 108 5.23 -3.17 -36.49
N ALA A 109 5.87 -2.43 -37.41
CA ALA A 109 7.02 -1.58 -37.08
C ALA A 109 6.69 -0.52 -36.02
N ALA A 110 5.47 0.03 -36.06
CA ALA A 110 4.99 0.96 -35.04
C ALA A 110 4.81 0.27 -33.67
N LEU A 111 4.31 -0.98 -33.67
CA LEU A 111 4.14 -1.79 -32.46
C LEU A 111 5.49 -2.22 -31.85
N TYR A 112 6.45 -2.64 -32.68
CA TYR A 112 7.77 -3.08 -32.22
C TYR A 112 8.59 -1.94 -31.61
N THR A 113 8.53 -0.73 -32.14
CA THR A 113 9.27 0.42 -31.57
C THR A 113 8.76 0.81 -30.19
N ASP A 114 7.45 0.74 -29.95
CA ASP A 114 6.87 1.01 -28.63
C ASP A 114 7.23 -0.11 -27.61
N THR A 115 7.17 -1.37 -28.04
CA THR A 115 7.54 -2.52 -27.21
C THR A 115 9.05 -2.55 -26.85
N GLU A 116 9.92 -2.22 -27.83
CA GLU A 116 11.37 -2.11 -27.58
C GLU A 116 11.71 -0.97 -26.63
N ALA A 117 11.02 0.18 -26.75
CA ALA A 117 11.21 1.30 -25.83
C ALA A 117 10.74 0.96 -24.40
N GLU A 118 9.58 0.29 -24.25
CA GLU A 118 9.08 -0.18 -22.95
C GLU A 118 10.00 -1.22 -22.33
N GLN A 119 10.54 -2.16 -23.12
CA GLN A 119 11.51 -3.16 -22.65
C GLN A 119 12.84 -2.51 -22.23
N ALA A 120 13.33 -1.52 -22.97
CA ALA A 120 14.54 -0.79 -22.61
C ALA A 120 14.36 -0.02 -21.29
N GLU A 121 13.23 0.67 -21.10
CA GLU A 121 12.89 1.35 -19.86
C GLU A 121 12.76 0.38 -18.68
N GLN A 122 12.11 -0.76 -18.90
CA GLN A 122 11.99 -1.80 -17.87
C GLN A 122 13.34 -2.40 -17.51
N ASN A 123 14.22 -2.62 -18.49
CA ASN A 123 15.58 -3.08 -18.24
C ASN A 123 16.40 -2.07 -17.44
N GLU A 124 16.32 -0.78 -17.76
CA GLU A 124 16.97 0.28 -16.99
C GLU A 124 16.46 0.31 -15.53
N ARG A 125 15.16 0.24 -15.33
CA ARG A 125 14.55 0.19 -14.00
C ARG A 125 14.97 -1.04 -13.21
N SER A 126 15.13 -2.17 -13.87
CA SER A 126 15.56 -3.42 -13.24
C SER A 126 17.00 -3.37 -12.69
N GLN A 127 17.85 -2.52 -13.26
CA GLN A 127 19.22 -2.29 -12.79
C GLN A 127 19.33 -1.26 -11.67
N CYS A 128 18.22 -0.60 -11.31
CA CYS A 128 18.21 0.34 -10.18
C CYS A 128 18.38 -0.39 -8.85
N ASN A 129 19.01 0.30 -7.88
CA ASN A 129 19.21 -0.23 -6.54
C ASN A 129 17.95 -0.09 -5.68
N PHE A 130 17.39 -1.22 -5.23
CA PHE A 130 16.22 -1.25 -4.35
C PHE A 130 16.47 -0.65 -2.97
N ILE A 131 17.66 -0.81 -2.39
CA ILE A 131 17.98 -0.25 -1.05
C ILE A 131 17.93 1.27 -1.09
N GLU A 132 18.45 1.90 -2.13
CA GLU A 132 18.33 3.36 -2.33
C GLU A 132 16.89 3.78 -2.59
N TYR A 133 16.16 3.02 -3.40
CA TYR A 133 14.74 3.24 -3.65
C TYR A 133 13.93 3.17 -2.34
N PHE A 134 14.21 2.16 -1.49
CA PHE A 134 13.57 1.98 -0.19
C PHE A 134 13.78 3.23 0.70
N LYS A 135 15.01 3.74 0.78
CA LYS A 135 15.33 4.95 1.55
C LYS A 135 14.56 6.17 1.05
N LYS A 136 14.60 6.44 -0.27
CA LYS A 136 13.87 7.56 -0.91
C LYS A 136 12.36 7.46 -0.68
N THR A 137 11.81 6.25 -0.79
CA THR A 137 10.38 5.98 -0.56
C THR A 137 10.01 6.19 0.90
N SER A 138 10.84 5.76 1.85
CA SER A 138 10.66 6.01 3.29
C SER A 138 10.60 7.51 3.60
N GLU A 139 11.57 8.28 3.13
CA GLU A 139 11.65 9.72 3.34
C GLU A 139 10.43 10.47 2.75
N LYS A 140 10.03 10.12 1.53
CA LYS A 140 8.87 10.71 0.87
C LYS A 140 7.57 10.39 1.60
N ARG A 141 7.37 9.12 1.95
CA ARG A 141 6.11 8.62 2.54
C ARG A 141 5.90 9.09 3.98
N HIS A 142 6.98 9.18 4.75
CA HIS A 142 6.91 9.39 6.19
C HIS A 142 7.37 10.79 6.65
N LYS A 143 7.45 11.76 5.75
CA LYS A 143 7.84 13.15 6.04
C LYS A 143 7.04 13.80 7.20
N LYS A 144 5.77 13.41 7.38
CA LYS A 144 4.87 13.92 8.44
C LYS A 144 4.44 12.82 9.43
N SER A 145 5.08 11.66 9.41
CA SER A 145 4.73 10.54 10.28
C SER A 145 5.33 10.69 11.69
N SER A 146 4.83 9.88 12.63
CA SER A 146 5.41 9.85 13.98
C SER A 146 6.86 9.32 13.95
N GLN A 147 7.67 9.77 14.90
CA GLN A 147 9.06 9.33 15.03
C GLN A 147 9.20 7.80 15.12
N ALA A 148 8.27 7.11 15.78
CA ALA A 148 8.29 5.65 15.90
C ALA A 148 8.18 4.95 14.53
N ILE A 149 7.39 5.48 13.59
CA ILE A 149 7.28 4.94 12.23
C ILE A 149 8.60 5.14 11.50
N ILE A 150 9.18 6.35 11.57
CA ILE A 150 10.46 6.69 10.93
C ILE A 150 11.57 5.76 11.44
N VAL A 151 11.66 5.55 12.77
CA VAL A 151 12.64 4.64 13.38
C VAL A 151 12.50 3.21 12.87
N ASN A 152 11.26 2.69 12.75
CA ASN A 152 11.04 1.34 12.24
C ASN A 152 11.45 1.22 10.76
N TRP A 153 11.13 2.20 9.91
CA TRP A 153 11.55 2.19 8.50
C TRP A 153 13.07 2.28 8.36
N ASN A 154 13.72 3.15 9.13
CA ASN A 154 15.18 3.23 9.16
C ASN A 154 15.80 1.92 9.61
N ARG A 155 15.19 1.24 10.59
CA ARG A 155 15.70 -0.06 11.03
C ARG A 155 15.59 -1.13 9.96
N VAL A 156 14.49 -1.17 9.19
CA VAL A 156 14.38 -2.09 8.04
C VAL A 156 15.41 -1.75 6.96
N TYR A 157 15.69 -0.47 6.71
CA TYR A 157 16.76 -0.05 5.81
C TYR A 157 18.13 -0.60 6.23
N GLU A 158 18.50 -0.45 7.52
CA GLU A 158 19.75 -1.03 8.05
C GLU A 158 19.78 -2.56 7.95
N LEU A 159 18.66 -3.24 8.22
CA LEU A 159 18.57 -4.69 8.10
C LEU A 159 18.67 -5.17 6.65
N LEU A 160 18.19 -4.40 5.67
CA LEU A 160 18.39 -4.70 4.25
C LEU A 160 19.87 -4.62 3.87
N LYS A 161 20.62 -3.64 4.39
CA LYS A 161 22.07 -3.53 4.16
C LYS A 161 22.85 -4.70 4.79
N ILE A 162 22.48 -5.10 6.00
CA ILE A 162 23.06 -6.27 6.67
C ILE A 162 22.79 -7.55 5.88
N TYR A 163 21.55 -7.73 5.41
CA TYR A 163 21.15 -8.89 4.61
C TYR A 163 21.89 -8.97 3.27
N ALA A 164 22.08 -7.83 2.61
CA ALA A 164 22.77 -7.73 1.34
C ALA A 164 24.30 -7.81 1.46
N GLU A 165 24.83 -7.83 2.71
CA GLU A 165 26.29 -7.70 2.98
C GLU A 165 26.91 -6.47 2.27
N GLY A 166 26.08 -5.40 2.10
CA GLY A 166 26.44 -4.19 1.38
C GLY A 166 25.26 -3.22 1.19
N ASP A 167 25.38 -2.33 0.22
CA ASP A 167 24.43 -1.25 -0.01
C ASP A 167 23.58 -1.46 -1.28
N THR A 168 23.63 -2.66 -1.90
CA THR A 168 23.02 -2.87 -3.22
C THR A 168 22.23 -4.18 -3.28
N ILE A 169 20.97 -4.07 -3.68
CA ILE A 169 20.11 -5.13 -4.20
C ILE A 169 19.47 -4.56 -5.45
N LEU A 170 19.71 -5.17 -6.61
CA LEU A 170 19.09 -4.73 -7.85
C LEU A 170 17.62 -5.17 -7.92
N PHE A 171 16.76 -4.37 -8.56
CA PHE A 171 15.38 -4.78 -8.78
C PHE A 171 15.28 -6.08 -9.60
N ALA A 172 16.24 -6.37 -10.48
CA ALA A 172 16.34 -7.61 -11.22
C ALA A 172 16.50 -8.84 -10.32
N GLU A 173 17.09 -8.68 -9.13
CA GLU A 173 17.34 -9.76 -8.17
C GLU A 173 16.11 -10.04 -7.31
N ILE A 174 15.15 -9.10 -7.23
CA ILE A 174 13.97 -9.21 -6.38
C ILE A 174 13.00 -10.24 -6.98
N ASN A 175 12.95 -11.40 -6.36
CA ASN A 175 12.05 -12.49 -6.68
C ASN A 175 11.46 -13.09 -5.39
N ILE A 176 10.54 -14.04 -5.52
CA ILE A 176 9.88 -14.66 -4.37
C ILE A 176 10.90 -15.31 -3.42
N ARG A 177 11.97 -15.92 -3.94
CA ARG A 177 13.00 -16.57 -3.14
C ARG A 177 13.73 -15.55 -2.26
N LEU A 178 14.23 -14.45 -2.83
CA LEU A 178 14.89 -13.38 -2.06
C LEU A 178 13.95 -12.83 -0.95
N ILE A 179 12.66 -12.65 -1.27
CA ILE A 179 11.69 -12.15 -0.29
C ILE A 179 11.50 -13.15 0.87
N GLU A 180 11.42 -14.45 0.57
CA GLU A 180 11.32 -15.50 1.59
C GLU A 180 12.63 -15.64 2.39
N ASP A 181 13.78 -15.54 1.77
CA ASP A 181 15.09 -15.56 2.43
C ASP A 181 15.22 -14.36 3.37
N PHE A 182 14.82 -13.15 2.94
CA PHE A 182 14.79 -11.98 3.81
C PHE A 182 13.77 -12.13 4.95
N ARG A 183 12.63 -12.77 4.72
CA ARG A 183 11.67 -13.10 5.77
C ARG A 183 12.28 -14.01 6.85
N GLN A 184 13.03 -15.03 6.46
CA GLN A 184 13.73 -15.92 7.39
C GLN A 184 14.85 -15.19 8.14
N PHE A 185 15.64 -14.37 7.44
CA PHE A 185 16.65 -13.52 8.06
C PHE A 185 16.06 -12.64 9.17
N LEU A 186 14.89 -12.03 8.95
CA LEU A 186 14.26 -11.16 9.95
C LEU A 186 13.91 -11.89 11.27
N LEU A 187 13.66 -13.20 11.24
CA LEU A 187 13.38 -14.00 12.45
C LEU A 187 14.62 -14.18 13.34
N THR A 188 15.80 -14.04 12.77
CA THR A 188 17.09 -14.15 13.48
C THR A 188 17.87 -12.85 13.48
N ALA A 189 17.29 -11.78 12.94
CA ALA A 189 17.98 -10.51 12.77
C ALA A 189 18.42 -9.92 14.13
N PRO A 190 19.59 -9.27 14.17
CA PRO A 190 20.10 -8.68 15.40
C PRO A 190 19.23 -7.51 15.88
N CYS A 191 19.11 -7.33 17.20
CA CYS A 191 18.56 -6.10 17.76
C CYS A 191 19.42 -4.88 17.34
N GLY A 192 18.79 -3.70 17.24
CA GLY A 192 19.51 -2.46 16.94
C GLY A 192 20.13 -1.81 18.18
N GLY A 193 21.11 -0.94 17.95
CA GLY A 193 21.82 -0.22 19.01
C GLY A 193 22.62 -1.14 19.92
N ASN A 194 22.67 -0.82 21.21
CA ASN A 194 23.45 -1.57 22.21
C ASN A 194 22.72 -2.82 22.76
N LYS A 195 21.56 -3.18 22.22
CA LYS A 195 20.82 -4.36 22.68
C LYS A 195 21.44 -5.62 22.10
N LYS A 196 21.81 -6.56 22.98
CA LYS A 196 22.25 -7.91 22.59
C LYS A 196 21.03 -8.79 22.26
N GLY A 197 21.21 -9.74 21.35
CA GLY A 197 20.18 -10.72 20.95
C GLY A 197 19.48 -10.38 19.64
N THR A 198 18.44 -11.14 19.35
CA THR A 198 17.63 -11.04 18.12
C THR A 198 16.33 -10.30 18.35
N VAL A 199 15.72 -9.80 17.29
CA VAL A 199 14.39 -9.15 17.35
C VAL A 199 13.33 -10.19 17.69
N SER A 200 12.28 -9.76 18.41
CA SER A 200 11.12 -10.64 18.68
C SER A 200 10.36 -10.93 17.38
N GLN A 201 9.63 -12.06 17.34
CA GLN A 201 8.81 -12.45 16.19
C GLN A 201 7.81 -11.35 15.79
N ASN A 202 7.16 -10.67 16.73
CA ASN A 202 6.24 -9.57 16.45
C ASN A 202 6.94 -8.34 15.87
N THR A 203 8.19 -8.10 16.26
CA THR A 203 9.03 -7.05 15.66
C THR A 203 9.42 -7.43 14.23
N ALA A 204 9.83 -8.68 14.00
CA ALA A 204 10.11 -9.22 12.67
C ALA A 204 8.88 -9.14 11.75
N ALA A 205 7.68 -9.46 12.25
CA ALA A 205 6.43 -9.31 11.51
C ALA A 205 6.16 -7.85 11.09
N THR A 206 6.42 -6.90 12.01
CA THR A 206 6.31 -5.46 11.71
C THR A 206 7.30 -5.05 10.64
N TYR A 207 8.56 -5.45 10.74
CA TYR A 207 9.60 -5.12 9.76
C TYR A 207 9.32 -5.73 8.40
N PHE A 208 8.87 -6.98 8.35
CA PHE A 208 8.48 -7.61 7.11
C PHE A 208 7.27 -6.94 6.45
N SER A 209 6.30 -6.46 7.23
CA SER A 209 5.17 -5.67 6.73
C SER A 209 5.62 -4.35 6.09
N ILE A 210 6.64 -3.69 6.65
CA ILE A 210 7.26 -2.49 6.08
C ILE A 210 7.96 -2.82 4.75
N PHE A 211 8.73 -3.90 4.69
CA PHE A 211 9.38 -4.36 3.47
C PHE A 211 8.36 -4.66 2.37
N LYS A 212 7.27 -5.39 2.69
CA LYS A 212 6.17 -5.64 1.75
C LYS A 212 5.51 -4.36 1.26
N ALA A 213 5.36 -3.34 2.12
CA ALA A 213 4.80 -2.06 1.72
C ALA A 213 5.70 -1.31 0.72
N ALA A 214 7.02 -1.42 0.87
CA ALA A 214 7.98 -0.88 -0.10
C ALA A 214 7.95 -1.63 -1.44
N LEU A 215 7.85 -2.98 -1.43
CA LEU A 215 7.68 -3.78 -2.64
C LEU A 215 6.39 -3.44 -3.40
N LYS A 216 5.29 -3.27 -2.67
CA LYS A 216 4.03 -2.85 -3.27
C LYS A 216 4.14 -1.47 -3.93
N GLN A 217 4.83 -0.53 -3.27
CA GLN A 217 5.07 0.78 -3.85
C GLN A 217 5.95 0.69 -5.10
N ALA A 218 6.99 -0.16 -5.09
CA ALA A 218 7.86 -0.40 -6.23
C ALA A 218 7.09 -0.98 -7.44
N PHE A 219 6.10 -1.82 -7.21
CA PHE A 219 5.20 -2.29 -8.27
C PHE A 219 4.33 -1.14 -8.82
N ILE A 220 3.76 -0.29 -7.95
CA ILE A 220 2.96 0.87 -8.36
C ILE A 220 3.81 1.88 -9.17
N ASP A 221 5.07 2.07 -8.78
CA ASP A 221 6.01 2.98 -9.43
C ASP A 221 6.64 2.37 -10.72
N GLY A 222 6.30 1.12 -11.08
CA GLY A 222 6.71 0.44 -12.31
C GLY A 222 8.15 -0.12 -12.29
N TYR A 223 8.79 -0.25 -11.13
CA TYR A 223 10.08 -0.95 -10.98
C TYR A 223 9.92 -2.48 -11.00
N LEU A 224 8.80 -2.99 -10.53
CA LEU A 224 8.45 -4.41 -10.58
C LEU A 224 7.29 -4.63 -11.54
N THR A 225 7.38 -5.65 -12.38
CA THR A 225 6.34 -6.01 -13.36
C THR A 225 5.15 -6.75 -12.72
N THR A 226 5.35 -7.27 -11.50
CA THR A 226 4.34 -8.05 -10.76
C THR A 226 4.32 -7.62 -9.30
N ASP A 227 3.15 -7.57 -8.67
CA ASP A 227 3.02 -7.35 -7.23
C ASP A 227 3.49 -8.60 -6.45
N LEU A 228 4.79 -8.65 -6.17
CA LEU A 228 5.39 -9.71 -5.36
C LEU A 228 4.96 -9.65 -3.90
N SER A 229 4.55 -8.48 -3.41
CA SER A 229 4.11 -8.31 -2.03
C SER A 229 2.84 -9.12 -1.72
N ALA A 230 1.96 -9.30 -2.70
CA ALA A 230 0.74 -10.09 -2.57
C ALA A 230 0.98 -11.61 -2.59
N LYS A 231 2.08 -12.06 -3.21
CA LYS A 231 2.40 -13.49 -3.38
C LYS A 231 3.02 -14.15 -2.15
N VAL A 232 3.53 -13.37 -1.21
CA VAL A 232 4.22 -13.89 0.00
C VAL A 232 3.39 -13.61 1.25
N LYS A 233 3.24 -14.64 2.09
CA LYS A 233 2.54 -14.52 3.40
C LYS A 233 3.39 -13.70 4.36
N GLY A 234 2.72 -12.92 5.23
CA GLY A 234 3.35 -12.22 6.35
C GLY A 234 3.97 -13.18 7.37
N ILE A 235 4.82 -12.66 8.25
CA ILE A 235 5.24 -13.40 9.44
C ILE A 235 4.05 -13.43 10.40
N GLN A 236 3.72 -14.61 10.92
CA GLN A 236 2.64 -14.76 11.89
C GLN A 236 3.07 -14.16 13.23
N GLU A 237 2.23 -13.30 13.79
CA GLU A 237 2.46 -12.72 15.11
C GLU A 237 2.19 -13.74 16.20
N GLU A 238 3.01 -13.71 17.25
CA GLU A 238 2.76 -14.47 18.48
C GLU A 238 1.76 -13.73 19.34
N GLU A 239 0.82 -14.49 19.94
CA GLU A 239 -0.09 -13.94 20.93
C GLU A 239 0.69 -13.53 22.18
N SER A 240 0.81 -12.24 22.46
CA SER A 240 1.40 -11.76 23.70
C SER A 240 0.36 -11.69 24.80
N ARG A 241 0.67 -12.29 25.94
CA ARG A 241 -0.14 -12.15 27.15
C ARG A 241 -0.13 -10.69 27.61
N ARG A 242 -1.32 -10.11 27.75
CA ARG A 242 -1.47 -8.75 28.26
C ARG A 242 -1.61 -8.79 29.78
N GLU A 243 -0.57 -8.38 30.49
CA GLU A 243 -0.62 -8.29 31.94
C GLU A 243 -1.62 -7.19 32.36
N HIS A 244 -2.33 -7.47 33.44
CA HIS A 244 -3.29 -6.56 34.06
C HIS A 244 -3.26 -6.78 35.60
N LEU A 245 -3.75 -5.80 36.31
CA LEU A 245 -3.82 -5.82 37.77
C LEU A 245 -5.21 -6.26 38.23
N THR A 246 -5.29 -6.88 39.40
CA THR A 246 -6.56 -7.11 40.11
C THR A 246 -6.99 -5.88 40.88
N VAL A 247 -8.22 -5.84 41.39
CA VAL A 247 -8.70 -4.73 42.24
C VAL A 247 -7.87 -4.66 43.53
N GLU A 248 -7.54 -5.82 44.13
CA GLU A 248 -6.73 -5.93 45.33
C GLU A 248 -5.30 -5.39 45.11
N GLU A 249 -4.71 -5.69 43.96
CA GLU A 249 -3.39 -5.15 43.56
C GLU A 249 -3.45 -3.63 43.33
N LEU A 250 -4.50 -3.11 42.74
CA LEU A 250 -4.70 -1.67 42.60
C LEU A 250 -4.82 -0.98 43.97
N ASN A 251 -5.54 -1.55 44.91
CA ASN A 251 -5.64 -1.04 46.28
C ASN A 251 -4.29 -1.00 46.96
N LYS A 252 -3.50 -2.10 46.90
CA LYS A 252 -2.14 -2.15 47.44
C LYS A 252 -1.25 -1.06 46.81
N LEU A 253 -1.34 -0.87 45.51
CA LEU A 253 -0.59 0.18 44.83
C LEU A 253 -1.01 1.57 45.26
N ALA A 254 -2.30 1.81 45.51
CA ALA A 254 -2.79 3.08 46.00
C ALA A 254 -2.24 3.41 47.40
N GLU A 255 -2.05 2.40 48.27
CA GLU A 255 -1.49 2.55 49.60
C GLU A 255 0.03 2.64 49.61
N THR A 256 0.72 1.98 48.62
CA THR A 256 2.19 1.90 48.58
C THR A 256 2.80 3.28 48.26
N PRO A 257 3.77 3.78 49.04
CA PRO A 257 4.51 4.99 48.73
C PRO A 257 5.22 4.93 47.35
N CYS A 258 5.36 6.06 46.69
CA CYS A 258 5.98 6.12 45.38
C CYS A 258 6.89 7.36 45.28
N ASP A 259 8.13 7.18 44.83
CA ASP A 259 9.13 8.26 44.67
C ASP A 259 8.67 9.35 43.65
N LYS A 260 7.70 9.01 42.80
CA LYS A 260 7.13 9.89 41.79
C LYS A 260 5.63 9.99 41.95
N PRO A 261 5.11 10.88 42.87
CA PRO A 261 3.67 10.99 43.15
C PRO A 261 2.82 11.27 41.91
N ILE A 262 3.31 12.10 41.00
CA ILE A 262 2.61 12.42 39.75
C ILE A 262 2.44 11.18 38.86
N MET A 263 3.46 10.33 38.75
CA MET A 263 3.39 9.06 38.01
C MET A 263 2.38 8.09 38.66
N LYS A 264 2.37 7.97 40.01
CA LYS A 264 1.39 7.14 40.73
C LYS A 264 -0.03 7.60 40.44
N ARG A 265 -0.31 8.93 40.57
CA ARG A 265 -1.61 9.51 40.28
C ARG A 265 -2.04 9.24 38.83
N ALA A 266 -1.16 9.47 37.86
CA ALA A 266 -1.43 9.24 36.44
C ALA A 266 -1.66 7.76 36.12
N ALA A 267 -0.94 6.84 36.75
CA ALA A 267 -1.12 5.40 36.56
C ALA A 267 -2.48 4.92 37.11
N LEU A 268 -2.85 5.31 38.32
CA LEU A 268 -4.16 5.03 38.91
C LEU A 268 -5.29 5.69 38.11
N PHE A 269 -5.10 6.90 37.61
CA PHE A 269 -6.03 7.56 36.72
C PHE A 269 -6.23 6.78 35.43
N SER A 270 -5.15 6.22 34.83
CA SER A 270 -5.24 5.33 33.68
C SER A 270 -6.03 4.06 33.98
N ALA A 271 -5.89 3.48 35.20
CA ALA A 271 -6.66 2.31 35.62
C ALA A 271 -8.17 2.61 35.81
N LEU A 272 -8.55 3.84 36.12
CA LEU A 272 -9.94 4.25 36.31
C LEU A 272 -10.59 4.80 35.05
N THR A 273 -9.82 5.24 34.08
CA THR A 273 -10.33 5.89 32.84
C THR A 273 -9.99 5.16 31.57
N GLY A 274 -8.98 4.30 31.59
CA GLY A 274 -8.46 3.64 30.40
C GLY A 274 -7.66 4.55 29.46
N LEU A 275 -7.34 5.80 29.81
CA LEU A 275 -6.56 6.71 28.97
C LEU A 275 -5.13 6.21 28.78
N ARG A 276 -4.58 6.52 27.60
CA ARG A 276 -3.15 6.26 27.29
C ARG A 276 -2.27 7.28 28.00
N HIS A 277 -1.04 6.89 28.30
CA HIS A 277 -0.04 7.80 28.89
C HIS A 277 0.08 9.13 28.14
N CYS A 278 0.17 9.09 26.80
CA CYS A 278 0.30 10.29 25.98
C CYS A 278 -0.93 11.22 26.02
N ASP A 279 -2.13 10.66 26.27
CA ASP A 279 -3.35 11.44 26.43
C ASP A 279 -3.39 12.08 27.82
N ILE A 280 -3.01 11.34 28.87
CA ILE A 280 -2.91 11.83 30.25
C ILE A 280 -1.87 12.95 30.37
N GLN A 281 -0.71 12.77 29.73
CA GLN A 281 0.40 13.74 29.76
C GLN A 281 0.00 15.10 29.16
N LYS A 282 -0.97 15.13 28.24
CA LYS A 282 -1.41 16.34 27.56
C LYS A 282 -2.80 16.84 28.00
N LEU A 283 -3.42 16.15 28.94
CA LEU A 283 -4.73 16.49 29.45
C LEU A 283 -4.69 17.87 30.15
N ARG A 284 -5.57 18.78 29.76
CA ARG A 284 -5.69 20.11 30.31
C ARG A 284 -6.93 20.23 31.22
N TRP A 285 -6.89 21.15 32.16
CA TRP A 285 -8.02 21.41 33.05
C TRP A 285 -9.26 21.89 32.30
N GLY A 286 -9.12 22.60 31.19
CA GLY A 286 -10.23 23.01 30.32
C GLY A 286 -10.95 21.85 29.64
N GLU A 287 -10.31 20.68 29.54
CA GLU A 287 -10.88 19.46 28.96
C GLU A 287 -11.68 18.63 29.98
N ILE A 288 -11.68 19.04 31.28
CA ILE A 288 -12.47 18.43 32.33
C ILE A 288 -13.70 19.29 32.60
N GLN A 289 -14.88 18.74 32.32
CA GLN A 289 -16.15 19.37 32.55
C GLN A 289 -16.81 18.75 33.78
N GLN A 290 -17.40 19.60 34.63
CA GLN A 290 -18.20 19.21 35.78
C GLN A 290 -19.63 19.67 35.59
N GLU A 291 -20.58 18.77 35.65
CA GLU A 291 -22.00 19.00 35.60
C GLU A 291 -22.66 18.42 36.86
N GLY A 292 -22.89 19.25 37.87
CA GLY A 292 -23.34 18.79 39.19
C GLY A 292 -22.29 17.82 39.81
N ASN A 293 -22.72 16.59 40.11
CA ASN A 293 -21.84 15.52 40.65
C ASN A 293 -21.22 14.62 39.58
N SER A 294 -21.38 14.98 38.31
CA SER A 294 -20.84 14.20 37.19
C SER A 294 -19.63 14.88 36.59
N TYR A 295 -18.62 14.11 36.26
CA TYR A 295 -17.39 14.58 35.62
C TYR A 295 -17.23 13.95 34.24
N ARG A 296 -16.79 14.74 33.26
CA ARG A 296 -16.55 14.30 31.88
C ARG A 296 -15.25 14.84 31.34
N LEU A 297 -14.59 14.04 30.50
CA LEU A 297 -13.46 14.45 29.70
C LEU A 297 -13.96 14.79 28.29
N ASN A 298 -13.53 15.93 27.77
CA ASN A 298 -13.76 16.35 26.40
C ASN A 298 -12.40 16.71 25.79
N PHE A 299 -11.76 15.75 25.14
CA PHE A 299 -10.40 15.90 24.66
C PHE A 299 -10.19 15.21 23.32
N THR A 300 -9.11 15.57 22.61
CA THR A 300 -8.71 14.90 21.38
C THR A 300 -7.58 13.93 21.63
N GLN A 301 -7.80 12.65 21.31
CA GLN A 301 -6.78 11.61 21.48
C GLN A 301 -5.54 11.89 20.64
N GLN A 302 -4.35 11.79 21.23
CA GLN A 302 -3.09 12.09 20.56
C GLN A 302 -2.77 11.10 19.44
N LYS A 303 -3.07 9.81 19.65
CA LYS A 303 -2.71 8.75 18.70
C LYS A 303 -3.72 8.62 17.55
N THR A 304 -5.02 8.70 17.83
CA THR A 304 -6.09 8.43 16.85
C THR A 304 -6.74 9.69 16.31
N LYS A 305 -6.44 10.85 16.93
CA LYS A 305 -7.03 12.17 16.60
C LYS A 305 -8.56 12.23 16.69
N GLY A 306 -9.18 11.23 17.35
CA GLY A 306 -10.61 11.23 17.63
C GLY A 306 -10.93 12.17 18.79
N VAL A 307 -12.07 12.89 18.70
CA VAL A 307 -12.65 13.65 19.79
C VAL A 307 -13.40 12.68 20.70
N GLU A 308 -13.12 12.72 22.00
CA GLU A 308 -13.70 11.82 22.99
C GLU A 308 -14.49 12.61 24.03
N TYR A 309 -15.73 12.15 24.26
CA TYR A 309 -16.61 12.61 25.33
C TYR A 309 -16.79 11.45 26.30
N MET A 310 -16.02 11.43 27.37
CA MET A 310 -15.98 10.28 28.28
C MET A 310 -16.34 10.66 29.70
N PRO A 311 -17.39 10.06 30.31
CA PRO A 311 -17.65 10.21 31.72
C PRO A 311 -16.56 9.56 32.55
N ILE A 312 -16.16 10.18 33.64
CA ILE A 312 -15.19 9.64 34.59
C ILE A 312 -15.82 9.58 36.00
N SER A 313 -15.33 8.65 36.81
CA SER A 313 -15.76 8.54 38.21
C SER A 313 -15.21 9.68 39.06
N GLU A 314 -15.88 9.94 40.20
CA GLU A 314 -15.39 10.90 41.19
C GLU A 314 -13.97 10.54 41.68
N GLN A 315 -13.67 9.26 41.90
CA GLN A 315 -12.34 8.79 42.27
C GLN A 315 -11.28 9.15 41.22
N ALA A 316 -11.62 9.06 39.92
CA ALA A 316 -10.72 9.49 38.86
C ALA A 316 -10.53 11.00 38.88
N TYR A 317 -11.58 11.77 39.14
CA TYR A 317 -11.47 13.22 39.26
C TYR A 317 -10.59 13.64 40.43
N LEU A 318 -10.73 13.00 41.60
CA LEU A 318 -9.88 13.27 42.77
C LEU A 318 -8.38 13.06 42.50
N LEU A 319 -8.04 12.10 41.62
CA LEU A 319 -6.64 11.92 41.19
C LEU A 319 -6.11 13.07 40.34
N CYS A 320 -6.97 13.89 39.77
CA CYS A 320 -6.53 15.11 39.05
C CYS A 320 -5.95 16.16 40.02
N GLY A 321 -6.38 16.19 41.28
CA GLY A 321 -5.98 17.17 42.28
C GLY A 321 -6.84 18.42 42.25
N GLU A 322 -6.33 19.51 42.83
CA GLU A 322 -7.03 20.80 42.85
C GLU A 322 -7.14 21.40 41.44
N ARG A 323 -8.35 21.90 41.11
CA ARG A 323 -8.61 22.51 39.82
C ARG A 323 -7.77 23.75 39.62
N GLN A 324 -7.18 23.86 38.46
CA GLN A 324 -6.35 24.98 38.06
C GLN A 324 -6.91 25.68 36.80
N GLU A 325 -6.17 26.65 36.30
CA GLU A 325 -6.53 27.38 35.07
C GLU A 325 -6.73 26.41 33.88
N PRO A 326 -7.68 26.67 32.99
CA PRO A 326 -8.05 25.76 31.90
C PRO A 326 -6.89 25.31 31.01
N GLU A 327 -5.91 26.17 30.80
CA GLU A 327 -4.76 25.92 29.93
C GLU A 327 -3.67 25.07 30.56
N ARG A 328 -3.67 24.92 31.89
CA ARG A 328 -2.66 24.12 32.60
C ARG A 328 -2.90 22.63 32.44
N LEU A 329 -1.80 21.88 32.47
CA LEU A 329 -1.85 20.42 32.43
C LEU A 329 -2.32 19.88 33.77
N VAL A 330 -3.19 18.86 33.72
CA VAL A 330 -3.70 18.16 34.94
C VAL A 330 -2.59 17.36 35.63
N PHE A 331 -1.72 16.75 34.83
CA PHE A 331 -0.59 15.96 35.28
C PHE A 331 0.71 16.65 34.85
N GLU A 332 0.90 17.89 35.31
CA GLU A 332 2.11 18.67 35.04
C GLU A 332 3.35 17.89 35.53
N ASP A 333 4.45 17.92 34.78
CA ASP A 333 5.67 17.18 35.03
C ASP A 333 5.56 15.65 34.99
N LEU A 334 4.51 15.08 34.37
CA LEU A 334 4.47 13.66 34.09
C LEU A 334 5.55 13.31 33.05
N PRO A 335 6.60 12.55 33.43
CA PRO A 335 7.71 12.26 32.52
C PRO A 335 7.30 11.36 31.36
N ASP A 336 8.09 11.38 30.28
CA ASP A 336 7.91 10.47 29.15
C ASP A 336 8.04 9.00 29.54
N PRO A 337 7.42 8.06 28.79
CA PRO A 337 7.43 6.62 29.08
C PRO A 337 8.83 6.03 29.29
N SER A 338 9.86 6.57 28.62
CA SER A 338 11.26 6.14 28.77
C SER A 338 11.82 6.39 30.18
N TRP A 339 11.38 7.47 30.83
CA TRP A 339 11.86 7.90 32.14
C TRP A 339 11.07 7.33 33.32
N ILE A 340 9.83 6.86 33.07
CA ILE A 340 8.99 6.30 34.14
C ILE A 340 9.18 4.80 34.34
N SER A 341 9.82 4.09 33.41
CA SER A 341 9.91 2.61 33.47
C SER A 341 10.60 2.11 34.73
N SER A 342 11.72 2.70 35.15
CA SER A 342 12.45 2.32 36.34
C SER A 342 11.73 2.73 37.65
N PRO A 343 11.25 3.97 37.83
CA PRO A 343 10.42 4.32 39.01
C PRO A 343 9.16 3.48 39.12
N LEU A 344 8.48 3.20 38.01
CA LEU A 344 7.29 2.37 37.98
C LEU A 344 7.59 0.94 38.46
N LYS A 345 8.69 0.35 37.96
CA LYS A 345 9.12 -0.99 38.38
C LYS A 345 9.33 -1.06 39.89
N ARG A 346 10.08 -0.08 40.46
CA ARG A 346 10.32 -0.03 41.92
C ARG A 346 9.03 0.08 42.73
N TRP A 347 8.08 0.91 42.30
CA TRP A 347 6.79 1.08 42.97
C TRP A 347 5.94 -0.21 42.90
N ILE A 348 5.90 -0.90 41.75
CA ILE A 348 5.21 -2.18 41.56
C ILE A 348 5.81 -3.28 42.47
N GLU A 349 7.15 -3.36 42.54
CA GLU A 349 7.88 -4.29 43.39
C GLU A 349 7.66 -4.02 44.89
N ALA A 350 7.64 -2.72 45.28
CA ALA A 350 7.33 -2.29 46.64
C ALA A 350 5.92 -2.68 47.09
N ALA A 351 4.95 -2.76 46.18
CA ALA A 351 3.62 -3.26 46.42
C ALA A 351 3.53 -4.82 46.47
N GLY A 352 4.67 -5.53 46.33
CA GLY A 352 4.74 -6.98 46.34
C GLY A 352 4.25 -7.65 45.06
N ILE A 353 4.21 -6.93 43.94
CA ILE A 353 3.81 -7.45 42.64
C ILE A 353 5.07 -7.81 41.84
N THR A 354 5.23 -9.10 41.51
CA THR A 354 6.44 -9.65 40.87
C THR A 354 6.33 -9.68 39.34
N ARG A 355 5.12 -9.53 38.79
CA ARG A 355 4.90 -9.50 37.35
C ARG A 355 5.40 -8.22 36.71
N HIS A 356 5.83 -8.27 35.43
CA HIS A 356 6.26 -7.11 34.70
C HIS A 356 5.08 -6.22 34.29
N ILE A 357 4.81 -5.19 35.09
CA ILE A 357 3.75 -4.21 34.87
C ILE A 357 4.35 -2.94 34.25
N THR A 358 3.90 -2.61 33.07
CA THR A 358 4.21 -1.32 32.39
C THR A 358 3.07 -0.33 32.60
N PHE A 359 3.31 0.96 32.32
CA PHE A 359 2.23 1.96 32.41
C PHE A 359 1.00 1.57 31.55
N HIS A 360 1.21 0.96 30.39
CA HIS A 360 0.10 0.52 29.53
C HIS A 360 -0.75 -0.60 30.14
N CYS A 361 -0.19 -1.35 31.12
CA CYS A 361 -0.95 -2.39 31.83
C CYS A 361 -2.09 -1.82 32.66
N PHE A 362 -2.02 -0.57 33.13
CA PHE A 362 -3.13 0.09 33.83
C PHE A 362 -4.36 0.28 32.91
N ARG A 363 -4.13 0.64 31.66
CA ARG A 363 -5.20 0.67 30.65
C ARG A 363 -5.73 -0.74 30.33
N HIS A 364 -4.86 -1.75 30.29
CA HIS A 364 -5.30 -3.15 30.15
C HIS A 364 -6.14 -3.58 31.35
N THR A 365 -5.76 -3.16 32.54
CA THR A 365 -6.52 -3.38 33.77
C THR A 365 -7.92 -2.79 33.68
N TYR A 366 -8.04 -1.52 33.29
CA TYR A 366 -9.35 -0.90 33.06
C TYR A 366 -10.23 -1.73 32.13
N ALA A 367 -9.71 -2.09 30.95
CA ALA A 367 -10.45 -2.87 29.96
C ALA A 367 -10.90 -4.23 30.52
N THR A 368 -10.01 -4.94 31.20
CA THR A 368 -10.28 -6.27 31.75
C THR A 368 -11.28 -6.21 32.89
N LEU A 369 -11.15 -5.27 33.83
CA LEU A 369 -12.05 -5.10 34.95
C LEU A 369 -13.46 -4.65 34.52
N GLN A 370 -13.57 -3.75 33.53
CA GLN A 370 -14.86 -3.37 32.95
C GLN A 370 -15.59 -4.56 32.32
N LEU A 371 -14.88 -5.36 31.52
CA LEU A 371 -15.46 -6.58 30.95
C LEU A 371 -15.83 -7.61 32.01
N ALA A 372 -15.00 -7.77 33.07
CA ALA A 372 -15.29 -8.66 34.21
C ALA A 372 -16.50 -8.17 34.99
N GLY A 373 -16.65 -6.86 35.18
CA GLY A 373 -17.78 -6.22 35.85
C GLY A 373 -19.10 -6.29 35.08
N GLY A 374 -19.09 -6.73 33.82
CA GLY A 374 -20.32 -6.90 33.05
C GLY A 374 -20.50 -5.90 31.90
N THR A 375 -19.69 -4.86 31.81
CA THR A 375 -19.75 -3.92 30.70
C THR A 375 -19.54 -4.67 29.37
N ASP A 376 -20.39 -4.39 28.39
CA ASP A 376 -20.27 -5.03 27.08
C ASP A 376 -19.01 -4.57 26.32
N ILE A 377 -18.50 -5.44 25.43
CA ILE A 377 -17.25 -5.21 24.74
C ILE A 377 -17.28 -3.98 23.82
N TYR A 378 -18.45 -3.66 23.27
CA TYR A 378 -18.59 -2.53 22.38
C TYR A 378 -18.48 -1.21 23.15
N THR A 379 -19.14 -1.11 24.30
CA THR A 379 -19.02 0.01 25.23
C THR A 379 -17.56 0.19 25.69
N VAL A 380 -16.91 -0.90 26.14
CA VAL A 380 -15.49 -0.84 26.53
C VAL A 380 -14.61 -0.39 25.37
N SER A 381 -14.87 -0.88 24.16
CA SER A 381 -14.13 -0.45 22.97
C SER A 381 -14.26 1.05 22.69
N LYS A 382 -15.47 1.59 22.86
CA LYS A 382 -15.72 3.04 22.73
C LYS A 382 -15.04 3.85 23.83
N MET A 383 -15.15 3.42 25.09
CA MET A 383 -14.48 4.08 26.23
C MET A 383 -12.95 4.12 26.07
N LEU A 384 -12.38 3.11 25.41
CA LEU A 384 -10.96 3.07 25.08
C LEU A 384 -10.61 3.89 23.83
N GLY A 385 -11.58 4.37 23.04
CA GLY A 385 -11.34 5.03 21.76
C GLY A 385 -10.66 4.10 20.75
N HIS A 386 -11.10 2.84 20.67
CA HIS A 386 -10.65 1.90 19.65
C HIS A 386 -11.50 2.05 18.39
N THR A 387 -10.88 2.26 17.25
CA THR A 387 -11.55 2.32 15.94
C THR A 387 -12.06 0.94 15.48
N ASN A 388 -11.50 -0.15 16.03
CA ASN A 388 -11.89 -1.51 15.71
C ASN A 388 -12.07 -2.33 17.00
N VAL A 389 -13.25 -2.92 17.19
CA VAL A 389 -13.60 -3.76 18.33
C VAL A 389 -12.65 -4.97 18.50
N ARG A 390 -12.07 -5.48 17.40
CA ARG A 390 -11.06 -6.54 17.45
C ARG A 390 -9.90 -6.23 18.39
N THR A 391 -9.54 -4.94 18.52
CA THR A 391 -8.50 -4.51 19.47
C THR A 391 -8.89 -4.75 20.92
N THR A 392 -10.21 -4.77 21.22
CA THR A 392 -10.75 -5.01 22.57
C THR A 392 -10.98 -6.51 22.85
N GLN A 393 -11.12 -7.33 21.79
CA GLN A 393 -11.37 -8.78 21.94
C GLN A 393 -10.27 -9.52 22.69
N ILE A 394 -9.03 -9.00 22.69
CA ILE A 394 -7.90 -9.56 23.42
C ILE A 394 -8.19 -9.63 24.95
N TYR A 395 -8.93 -8.66 25.48
CA TYR A 395 -9.31 -8.63 26.92
C TYR A 395 -10.46 -9.59 27.25
N ALA A 396 -11.36 -9.83 26.30
CA ALA A 396 -12.47 -10.77 26.48
C ALA A 396 -11.98 -12.23 26.65
N LYS A 397 -10.83 -12.59 26.09
CA LYS A 397 -10.22 -13.93 26.28
C LYS A 397 -9.84 -14.20 27.74
N VAL A 398 -9.54 -13.15 28.50
CA VAL A 398 -9.05 -13.26 29.90
C VAL A 398 -10.18 -13.41 30.94
N VAL A 399 -11.41 -13.03 30.58
CA VAL A 399 -12.54 -12.98 31.53
C VAL A 399 -13.24 -14.33 31.63
N ASN A 400 -12.71 -15.23 32.49
CA ASN A 400 -13.29 -16.57 32.69
C ASN A 400 -14.63 -16.55 33.44
N LYS A 401 -14.86 -15.62 34.38
CA LYS A 401 -16.12 -15.53 35.16
C LYS A 401 -17.39 -15.41 34.30
N LYS A 402 -17.31 -14.74 33.12
CA LYS A 402 -18.46 -14.70 32.20
C LYS A 402 -18.71 -16.05 31.53
N LYS A 403 -17.66 -16.82 31.21
CA LYS A 403 -17.79 -18.15 30.62
C LYS A 403 -18.44 -19.10 31.62
N GLU A 404 -18.01 -19.07 32.91
CA GLU A 404 -18.62 -19.85 33.98
C GLU A 404 -20.10 -19.48 34.22
N LYS A 405 -20.45 -18.18 34.17
CA LYS A 405 -21.84 -17.75 34.24
C LYS A 405 -22.66 -18.24 33.04
N ALA A 406 -22.08 -18.18 31.83
CA ALA A 406 -22.74 -18.62 30.62
C ALA A 406 -23.04 -20.14 30.63
N THR A 407 -22.15 -20.95 31.17
CA THR A 407 -22.40 -22.40 31.32
C THR A 407 -23.57 -22.72 32.25
N LYS A 408 -23.89 -21.83 33.19
CA LYS A 408 -24.99 -21.99 34.16
C LYS A 408 -26.34 -21.43 33.67
N VAL A 409 -26.38 -20.80 32.49
CA VAL A 409 -27.62 -20.23 31.94
C VAL A 409 -28.57 -21.31 31.43
N ILE A 410 -28.02 -22.36 30.83
CA ILE A 410 -28.80 -23.46 30.29
C ILE A 410 -28.96 -24.49 31.43
N LYS A 411 -30.20 -24.66 31.91
CA LYS A 411 -30.57 -25.65 32.92
C LYS A 411 -31.58 -26.60 32.30
N ILE A 412 -31.28 -27.89 32.30
CA ILE A 412 -32.21 -28.94 31.88
C ILE A 412 -32.95 -29.39 33.13
N LYS A 413 -34.27 -29.30 33.12
CA LYS A 413 -35.12 -29.78 34.22
C LYS A 413 -35.14 -31.31 34.15
N ASN A 414 -35.03 -31.97 35.33
CA ASN A 414 -35.10 -33.43 35.51
C ASN A 414 -33.96 -34.19 34.82
N LEU A 415 -32.75 -33.67 34.89
CA LEU A 415 -31.56 -34.42 34.50
C LEU A 415 -31.07 -35.22 35.71
N ASP A 416 -31.58 -36.46 35.88
CA ASP A 416 -31.06 -37.40 36.89
C ASP A 416 -29.79 -38.05 36.31
N ILE A 417 -28.63 -37.54 36.74
CA ILE A 417 -27.34 -38.21 36.49
C ILE A 417 -27.20 -39.21 37.66
N LYS A 418 -27.47 -40.51 37.42
CA LYS A 418 -27.04 -41.56 38.34
C LYS A 418 -25.53 -41.66 38.25
N GLU A 419 -24.82 -41.36 39.33
CA GLU A 419 -23.44 -41.78 39.51
C GLU A 419 -23.42 -43.31 39.58
N GLU A 420 -22.77 -43.98 38.61
CA GLU A 420 -22.37 -45.39 38.70
C GLU A 420 -21.02 -45.48 39.40
#